data_af70fb6c986de9a7104fc4debc3223b0
#
_entry.id   af70fb6c986de9a7104fc4debc3223b0
#
_cell.length_a   1.000
_cell.length_b   1.000
_cell.length_c   1.000
_cell.angle_alpha   90.00
_cell.angle_beta   90.00
_cell.angle_gamma   90.00
#
_symmetry.space_group_name_H-M   'P 1'
#
loop_
_entity.id
_entity.type
_entity.pdbx_description
1 polymer ?
#
loop_
_entity_poly.entity_id
_entity_poly.type
_entity_poly.pdbx_seq_one_letter_code
_entity_poly.pdbx_strand_id
1 'polypeptide(L)'
;MKADRNLRLILNKIYSRESLLGNDLRNLYLTCMDFAGMDLRHTNFEGARLSRGILTGSDLTNANLANTDLTNASFQQAILTGTVFRNAVVSGANFTGVKGLSADVKNYLKSKGATGL
;
A
#
# COMPACT_ATOMS: atom_id res chain seq x y z
N MET A 1 -11.72 -7.04 -22.51
CA MET A 1 -12.55 -6.74 -21.33
C MET A 1 -12.05 -5.48 -20.67
N LYS A 2 -12.95 -4.69 -20.15
CA LYS A 2 -12.61 -3.40 -19.53
C LYS A 2 -11.66 -3.57 -18.32
N ALA A 3 -11.94 -4.56 -17.47
CA ALA A 3 -11.12 -4.84 -16.29
C ALA A 3 -9.69 -5.25 -16.67
N ASP A 4 -9.56 -6.09 -17.70
CA ASP A 4 -8.24 -6.53 -18.18
C ASP A 4 -7.45 -5.37 -18.75
N ARG A 5 -8.12 -4.46 -19.46
CA ARG A 5 -7.50 -3.27 -20.02
C ARG A 5 -6.96 -2.36 -18.90
N ASN A 6 -7.76 -2.14 -17.86
CA ASN A 6 -7.33 -1.31 -16.72
C ASN A 6 -6.14 -1.94 -16.02
N LEU A 7 -6.17 -3.24 -15.78
CA LEU A 7 -5.07 -3.95 -15.14
C LEU A 7 -3.80 -3.83 -15.97
N ARG A 8 -3.90 -3.99 -17.30
CA ARG A 8 -2.75 -3.86 -18.19
C ARG A 8 -2.12 -2.47 -18.07
N LEU A 9 -2.94 -1.42 -18.11
CA LEU A 9 -2.46 -0.04 -17.98
C LEU A 9 -1.75 0.18 -16.65
N ILE A 10 -2.32 -0.33 -15.56
CA ILE A 10 -1.71 -0.21 -14.24
C ILE A 10 -0.38 -0.97 -14.19
N LEU A 11 -0.34 -2.20 -14.68
CA LEU A 11 0.90 -2.99 -14.70
C LEU A 11 1.99 -2.30 -15.51
N ASN A 12 1.63 -1.72 -16.66
CA ASN A 12 2.59 -0.97 -17.47
C ASN A 12 3.20 0.19 -16.69
N LYS A 13 2.37 0.94 -15.95
CA LYS A 13 2.86 2.04 -15.11
C LYS A 13 3.81 1.53 -14.02
N ILE A 14 3.46 0.41 -13.38
CA ILE A 14 4.29 -0.16 -12.32
C ILE A 14 5.67 -0.58 -12.89
N TYR A 15 5.67 -1.31 -13.98
CA TYR A 15 6.91 -1.79 -14.59
C TYR A 15 7.76 -0.65 -15.15
N SER A 16 7.15 0.43 -15.63
CA SER A 16 7.84 1.63 -16.09
C SER A 16 8.19 2.60 -14.98
N ARG A 17 7.83 2.28 -13.73
CA ARG A 17 8.04 3.12 -12.55
C ARG A 17 7.38 4.49 -12.66
N GLU A 18 6.27 4.58 -13.39
CA GLU A 18 5.50 5.81 -13.51
C GLU A 18 4.65 6.06 -12.27
N SER A 19 4.35 7.33 -12.02
CA SER A 19 3.49 7.70 -10.89
C SER A 19 2.12 7.06 -11.01
N LEU A 20 1.59 6.59 -9.89
CA LEU A 20 0.22 6.10 -9.77
C LEU A 20 -0.67 7.10 -9.02
N LEU A 21 -0.25 8.36 -8.93
CA LEU A 21 -0.99 9.41 -8.25
C LEU A 21 -2.47 9.39 -8.63
N GLY A 22 -3.33 9.20 -7.63
CA GLY A 22 -4.77 9.24 -7.80
C GLY A 22 -5.38 8.09 -8.60
N ASN A 23 -4.62 7.05 -8.94
CA ASN A 23 -5.15 5.93 -9.73
C ASN A 23 -6.05 5.02 -8.91
N ASP A 24 -6.95 4.35 -9.61
CA ASP A 24 -7.89 3.40 -9.03
C ASP A 24 -7.34 1.98 -9.20
N LEU A 25 -6.89 1.39 -8.08
CA LEU A 25 -6.38 0.02 -8.03
C LEU A 25 -7.26 -0.88 -7.15
N ARG A 26 -8.53 -0.51 -6.97
CA ARG A 26 -9.44 -1.27 -6.12
C ARG A 26 -9.57 -2.72 -6.58
N ASN A 27 -9.52 -3.61 -5.61
CA ASN A 27 -9.80 -5.05 -5.80
C ASN A 27 -8.84 -5.77 -6.75
N LEU A 28 -7.71 -5.18 -7.08
CA LEU A 28 -6.72 -5.83 -7.94
C LEU A 28 -5.87 -6.85 -7.16
N TYR A 29 -5.44 -7.91 -7.84
CA TYR A 29 -4.51 -8.89 -7.31
C TYR A 29 -3.09 -8.45 -7.65
N LEU A 30 -2.41 -7.86 -6.67
CA LEU A 30 -1.08 -7.25 -6.84
C LEU A 30 -0.08 -7.87 -5.85
N THR A 31 -0.25 -9.16 -5.56
CA THR A 31 0.61 -9.90 -4.63
C THR A 31 2.07 -9.85 -5.11
N CYS A 32 2.98 -9.60 -4.18
CA CYS A 32 4.43 -9.50 -4.44
C CYS A 32 4.84 -8.36 -5.38
N MET A 33 3.96 -7.43 -5.68
CA MET A 33 4.26 -6.33 -6.60
C MET A 33 5.25 -5.35 -5.99
N ASP A 34 6.16 -4.84 -6.80
CA ASP A 34 7.20 -3.89 -6.38
C ASP A 34 6.77 -2.45 -6.67
N PHE A 35 6.43 -1.73 -5.60
CA PHE A 35 6.08 -0.31 -5.65
C PHE A 35 7.16 0.56 -4.99
N ALA A 36 8.36 0.02 -4.75
CA ALA A 36 9.39 0.74 -4.01
C ALA A 36 9.69 2.10 -4.63
N GLY A 37 9.69 3.14 -3.78
CA GLY A 37 10.01 4.50 -4.19
C GLY A 37 8.99 5.17 -5.09
N MET A 38 7.85 4.56 -5.34
CA MET A 38 6.85 5.12 -6.27
C MET A 38 5.97 6.17 -5.61
N ASP A 39 5.45 7.06 -6.44
CA ASP A 39 4.44 8.03 -6.04
C ASP A 39 3.07 7.36 -6.07
N LEU A 40 2.58 7.02 -4.87
CA LEU A 40 1.29 6.36 -4.67
C LEU A 40 0.30 7.28 -3.94
N ARG A 41 0.55 8.58 -3.96
CA ARG A 41 -0.33 9.53 -3.28
C ARG A 41 -1.74 9.47 -3.83
N HIS A 42 -2.73 9.53 -2.96
CA HIS A 42 -4.15 9.52 -3.31
C HIS A 42 -4.58 8.29 -4.12
N THR A 43 -3.78 7.24 -4.17
CA THR A 43 -4.14 5.99 -4.85
C THR A 43 -5.21 5.26 -4.06
N ASN A 44 -6.18 4.70 -4.75
CA ASN A 44 -7.22 3.91 -4.11
C ASN A 44 -6.93 2.42 -4.29
N PHE A 45 -6.47 1.78 -3.22
CA PHE A 45 -6.17 0.34 -3.17
C PHE A 45 -7.25 -0.46 -2.45
N GLU A 46 -8.41 0.15 -2.18
CA GLU A 46 -9.43 -0.52 -1.36
C GLU A 46 -9.74 -1.93 -1.87
N GLY A 47 -9.65 -2.91 -0.97
CA GLY A 47 -9.93 -4.30 -1.32
C GLY A 47 -8.85 -4.99 -2.13
N ALA A 48 -7.74 -4.33 -2.45
CA ALA A 48 -6.66 -4.94 -3.23
C ALA A 48 -5.91 -5.99 -2.41
N ARG A 49 -5.28 -6.94 -3.10
CA ARG A 49 -4.39 -7.92 -2.48
C ARG A 49 -2.95 -7.51 -2.73
N LEU A 50 -2.28 -7.16 -1.65
CA LEU A 50 -0.92 -6.64 -1.66
C LEU A 50 0.00 -7.44 -0.74
N SER A 51 -0.36 -8.70 -0.46
CA SER A 51 0.47 -9.54 0.41
C SER A 51 1.87 -9.67 -0.19
N ARG A 52 2.88 -9.55 0.69
CA ARG A 52 4.30 -9.55 0.30
C ARG A 52 4.67 -8.45 -0.69
N GLY A 53 3.82 -7.44 -0.83
CA GLY A 53 4.11 -6.27 -1.66
C GLY A 53 5.31 -5.50 -1.11
N ILE A 54 6.04 -4.84 -2.00
CA ILE A 54 7.20 -4.03 -1.64
C ILE A 54 6.81 -2.57 -1.82
N LEU A 55 6.62 -1.87 -0.68
CA LEU A 55 6.24 -0.46 -0.68
C LEU A 55 7.33 0.40 0.01
N THR A 56 8.54 -0.14 0.06
CA THR A 56 9.69 0.52 0.69
C THR A 56 9.94 1.88 0.04
N GLY A 57 9.99 2.93 0.87
CA GLY A 57 10.27 4.29 0.40
C GLY A 57 9.20 4.92 -0.47
N SER A 58 8.03 4.27 -0.65
CA SER A 58 6.95 4.86 -1.44
C SER A 58 6.25 5.98 -0.67
N ASP A 59 5.62 6.89 -1.41
CA ASP A 59 4.80 7.96 -0.83
C ASP A 59 3.33 7.57 -0.99
N LEU A 60 2.70 7.22 0.14
CA LEU A 60 1.30 6.79 0.23
C LEU A 60 0.42 7.87 0.88
N THR A 61 0.86 9.12 0.84
CA THR A 61 0.09 10.22 1.44
C THR A 61 -1.35 10.20 0.91
N ASN A 62 -2.30 10.11 1.83
CA ASN A 62 -3.73 10.07 1.54
C ASN A 62 -4.17 8.89 0.66
N ALA A 63 -3.38 7.84 0.58
CA ALA A 63 -3.80 6.61 -0.11
C ALA A 63 -4.82 5.85 0.73
N ASN A 64 -5.71 5.12 0.07
CA ASN A 64 -6.72 4.31 0.73
C ASN A 64 -6.32 2.83 0.66
N LEU A 65 -5.90 2.28 1.81
CA LEU A 65 -5.56 0.87 1.97
C LEU A 65 -6.62 0.12 2.78
N ALA A 66 -7.84 0.65 2.84
CA ALA A 66 -8.91 -0.02 3.56
C ALA A 66 -9.22 -1.39 2.95
N ASN A 67 -9.50 -2.37 3.80
CA ASN A 67 -9.90 -3.72 3.37
C ASN A 67 -8.86 -4.43 2.49
N THR A 68 -7.59 -4.03 2.56
CA THR A 68 -6.51 -4.68 1.79
C THR A 68 -5.93 -5.87 2.55
N ASP A 69 -5.31 -6.78 1.80
CA ASP A 69 -4.45 -7.80 2.39
C ASP A 69 -3.00 -7.34 2.24
N LEU A 70 -2.41 -6.94 3.36
CA LEU A 70 -1.03 -6.46 3.44
C LEU A 70 -0.15 -7.44 4.22
N THR A 71 -0.54 -8.70 4.28
CA THR A 71 0.23 -9.71 5.02
C THR A 71 1.67 -9.75 4.51
N ASN A 72 2.61 -9.57 5.44
CA ASN A 72 4.05 -9.58 5.15
C ASN A 72 4.51 -8.53 4.13
N ALA A 73 3.74 -7.48 3.92
CA ALA A 73 4.16 -6.37 3.05
C ALA A 73 5.30 -5.58 3.70
N SER A 74 6.15 -4.97 2.88
CA SER A 74 7.28 -4.16 3.33
C SER A 74 6.98 -2.68 3.13
N PHE A 75 6.89 -1.93 4.23
CA PHE A 75 6.64 -0.48 4.22
C PHE A 75 7.83 0.34 4.71
N GLN A 76 9.02 -0.25 4.84
CA GLN A 76 10.17 0.45 5.43
C GLN A 76 10.39 1.79 4.75
N GLN A 77 10.53 2.85 5.55
CA GLN A 77 10.79 4.21 5.08
C GLN A 77 9.67 4.82 4.23
N ALA A 78 8.49 4.22 4.19
CA ALA A 78 7.36 4.78 3.44
C ALA A 78 6.79 6.02 4.15
N ILE A 79 6.17 6.91 3.37
CA ILE A 79 5.44 8.07 3.88
C ILE A 79 3.96 7.68 3.92
N LEU A 80 3.38 7.71 5.13
CA LEU A 80 2.04 7.22 5.39
C LEU A 80 1.10 8.29 5.95
N THR A 81 1.37 9.56 5.67
CA THR A 81 0.55 10.68 6.14
C THR A 81 -0.87 10.55 5.56
N GLY A 82 -1.87 10.47 6.41
CA GLY A 82 -3.27 10.39 5.98
C GLY A 82 -3.65 9.07 5.31
N THR A 83 -2.78 8.07 5.31
CA THR A 83 -3.09 6.75 4.74
C THR A 83 -4.15 6.05 5.58
N VAL A 84 -5.15 5.48 4.93
CA VAL A 84 -6.26 4.78 5.58
C VAL A 84 -5.97 3.28 5.63
N PHE A 85 -6.01 2.69 6.83
CA PHE A 85 -5.74 1.25 7.04
C PHE A 85 -6.96 0.50 7.59
N ARG A 86 -8.16 1.07 7.53
CA ARG A 86 -9.37 0.46 8.12
C ARG A 86 -9.56 -0.96 7.58
N ASN A 87 -9.65 -1.92 8.50
CA ASN A 87 -9.85 -3.34 8.19
C ASN A 87 -8.77 -3.97 7.30
N ALA A 88 -7.61 -3.35 7.18
CA ALA A 88 -6.49 -3.96 6.46
C ALA A 88 -5.91 -5.11 7.29
N VAL A 89 -5.51 -6.19 6.62
CA VAL A 89 -4.78 -7.29 7.25
C VAL A 89 -3.30 -6.94 7.16
N VAL A 90 -2.67 -6.71 8.33
CA VAL A 90 -1.27 -6.24 8.40
C VAL A 90 -0.36 -7.21 9.15
N SER A 91 -0.77 -8.47 9.30
CA SER A 91 0.03 -9.49 9.97
C SER A 91 1.42 -9.60 9.35
N GLY A 92 2.47 -9.38 10.13
CA GLY A 92 3.83 -9.46 9.66
C GLY A 92 4.29 -8.33 8.74
N ALA A 93 3.44 -7.35 8.45
CA ALA A 93 3.84 -6.19 7.66
C ALA A 93 4.89 -5.38 8.43
N ASN A 94 5.93 -4.93 7.73
CA ASN A 94 7.07 -4.23 8.34
C ASN A 94 6.98 -2.73 8.08
N PHE A 95 6.82 -1.96 9.16
CA PHE A 95 6.67 -0.50 9.13
C PHE A 95 7.91 0.23 9.67
N THR A 96 9.08 -0.39 9.65
CA THR A 96 10.29 0.24 10.17
C THR A 96 10.59 1.55 9.43
N GLY A 97 10.79 2.62 10.19
CA GLY A 97 11.18 3.92 9.63
C GLY A 97 10.10 4.66 8.87
N VAL A 98 8.84 4.25 8.96
CA VAL A 98 7.73 4.97 8.30
C VAL A 98 7.56 6.35 8.90
N LYS A 99 7.01 7.27 8.10
CA LYS A 99 6.74 8.65 8.49
C LYS A 99 5.25 8.95 8.37
N GLY A 100 4.78 9.85 9.25
CA GLY A 100 3.44 10.41 9.13
C GLY A 100 2.32 9.67 9.84
N LEU A 101 2.63 8.59 10.58
CA LEU A 101 1.62 7.90 11.37
C LEU A 101 1.44 8.56 12.74
N SER A 102 0.19 8.73 13.16
CA SER A 102 -0.12 9.14 14.52
C SER A 102 0.14 8.00 15.51
N ALA A 103 0.27 8.34 16.81
CA ALA A 103 0.44 7.34 17.85
C ALA A 103 -0.72 6.34 17.87
N ASP A 104 -1.94 6.82 17.66
CA ASP A 104 -3.14 5.96 17.67
C ASP A 104 -3.11 4.95 16.53
N VAL A 105 -2.73 5.37 15.32
CA VAL A 105 -2.63 4.47 14.17
C VAL A 105 -1.50 3.45 14.39
N LYS A 106 -0.35 3.87 14.91
CA LYS A 106 0.74 2.95 15.25
C LYS A 106 0.26 1.86 16.22
N ASN A 107 -0.44 2.26 17.27
CA ASN A 107 -0.96 1.32 18.27
C ASN A 107 -1.97 0.36 17.64
N TYR A 108 -2.84 0.86 16.80
CA TYR A 108 -3.81 0.05 16.07
C TYR A 108 -3.11 -1.00 15.21
N LEU A 109 -2.13 -0.59 14.41
CA LEU A 109 -1.41 -1.51 13.52
C LEU A 109 -0.62 -2.55 14.32
N LYS A 110 0.04 -2.15 15.43
CA LYS A 110 0.72 -3.10 16.32
C LYS A 110 -0.25 -4.15 16.84
N SER A 111 -1.44 -3.74 17.25
CA SER A 111 -2.45 -4.66 17.79
C SER A 111 -2.91 -5.68 16.75
N LYS A 112 -2.72 -5.38 15.46
CA LYS A 112 -3.08 -6.24 14.34
C LYS A 112 -1.91 -7.05 13.79
N GLY A 113 -0.75 -7.02 14.45
CA GLY A 113 0.39 -7.86 14.08
C GLY A 113 1.43 -7.20 13.20
N ALA A 114 1.34 -5.89 12.98
CA ALA A 114 2.39 -5.17 12.27
C ALA A 114 3.66 -5.07 13.12
N THR A 115 4.81 -4.99 12.46
CA THR A 115 6.12 -4.91 13.10
C THR A 115 6.82 -3.60 12.77
N GLY A 116 7.89 -3.28 13.53
CA GLY A 116 8.72 -2.11 13.25
C GLY A 116 8.17 -0.77 13.73
N LEU A 117 7.10 -0.80 14.49
CA LEU A 117 6.45 0.43 14.99
C LEU A 117 6.85 0.74 16.44
#